data_5b08ff63efdb72258e08ac4a1c18b120
#
_entry.id   5b08ff63efdb72258e08ac4a1c18b120
#
_cell.length_a   1.000
_cell.length_b   1.000
_cell.length_c   1.000
_cell.angle_alpha   90.00
_cell.angle_beta   90.00
_cell.angle_gamma   90.00
#
_symmetry.space_group_name_H-M   'P 1'
#
loop_
_entity.id
_entity.type
_entity.pdbx_description
1 polymer ?
#
loop_
_entity_poly.entity_id
_entity_poly.type
_entity_poly.pdbx_seq_one_letter_code
_entity_poly.pdbx_strand_id
1 'polypeptide(L)'
;MNHSLRTAIDIDAPASVVWDVLVDLGAYADWNPFIVSADGSLAAGEQLTNRLEPPGGRAMTFKPTITELTEGRVLEWLGRAGIPGIFDGPHRFELTDVDGRTRLEHSEAFFGILVPFMRKSLDTHTLKGFEAMNAALRERAEARVRTTS
;
A
#
# COMPACT_ATOMS: atom_id res chain seq x y z
N MET A 1 -3.02 18.29 13.22
CA MET A 1 -2.87 18.38 11.77
C MET A 1 -2.69 16.99 11.19
N ASN A 2 -3.82 16.34 10.93
CA ASN A 2 -3.83 15.01 10.36
C ASN A 2 -4.87 14.90 9.26
N HIS A 3 -4.70 13.90 8.43
CA HIS A 3 -5.59 13.60 7.33
C HIS A 3 -5.50 12.10 7.07
N SER A 4 -6.58 11.47 6.69
CA SER A 4 -6.58 10.03 6.44
C SER A 4 -7.20 9.70 5.08
N LEU A 5 -6.60 8.73 4.40
CA LEU A 5 -7.18 8.11 3.22
C LEU A 5 -7.50 6.66 3.56
N ARG A 6 -8.71 6.23 3.20
CA ARG A 6 -9.15 4.85 3.42
C ARG A 6 -9.83 4.33 2.17
N THR A 7 -9.41 3.14 1.75
CA THR A 7 -10.02 2.43 0.64
C THR A 7 -10.26 0.99 1.05
N ALA A 8 -11.18 0.33 0.36
CA ALA A 8 -11.43 -1.09 0.56
C ALA A 8 -11.89 -1.71 -0.73
N ILE A 9 -11.55 -2.97 -0.92
CA ILE A 9 -11.97 -3.74 -2.09
C ILE A 9 -12.13 -5.20 -1.69
N ASP A 10 -13.09 -5.88 -2.31
CA ASP A 10 -13.27 -7.31 -2.12
C ASP A 10 -12.56 -8.05 -3.25
N ILE A 11 -11.81 -9.09 -2.89
CA ILE A 11 -10.99 -9.87 -3.81
C ILE A 11 -11.46 -11.33 -3.76
N ASP A 12 -11.74 -11.89 -4.93
CA ASP A 12 -12.21 -13.28 -5.04
C ASP A 12 -11.03 -14.24 -5.06
N ALA A 13 -10.29 -14.24 -3.97
CA ALA A 13 -9.12 -15.08 -3.74
C ALA A 13 -8.90 -15.23 -2.22
N PRO A 14 -8.35 -16.36 -1.77
CA PRO A 14 -8.02 -16.53 -0.36
C PRO A 14 -6.99 -15.52 0.12
N ALA A 15 -7.02 -15.17 1.40
CA ALA A 15 -6.10 -14.21 1.98
C ALA A 15 -4.62 -14.61 1.79
N SER A 16 -4.31 -15.91 1.80
CA SER A 16 -2.94 -16.39 1.55
C SER A 16 -2.44 -16.02 0.16
N VAL A 17 -3.30 -16.08 -0.86
CA VAL A 17 -2.94 -15.72 -2.24
C VAL A 17 -2.76 -14.21 -2.36
N VAL A 18 -3.68 -13.44 -1.78
CA VAL A 18 -3.58 -11.97 -1.77
C VAL A 18 -2.31 -11.53 -1.05
N TRP A 19 -2.02 -12.14 0.10
CA TRP A 19 -0.82 -11.85 0.86
C TRP A 19 0.45 -12.09 0.05
N ASP A 20 0.53 -13.25 -0.62
CA ASP A 20 1.71 -13.59 -1.42
C ASP A 20 1.98 -12.56 -2.52
N VAL A 21 0.94 -11.99 -3.13
CA VAL A 21 1.10 -10.92 -4.11
C VAL A 21 1.55 -9.63 -3.44
N LEU A 22 0.92 -9.30 -2.31
CA LEU A 22 1.19 -8.04 -1.60
C LEU A 22 2.63 -7.95 -1.08
N VAL A 23 3.18 -9.04 -0.58
CA VAL A 23 4.52 -9.04 0.03
C VAL A 23 5.65 -9.36 -0.95
N ASP A 24 5.33 -9.70 -2.18
CA ASP A 24 6.33 -9.95 -3.22
C ASP A 24 6.81 -8.60 -3.80
N LEU A 25 7.61 -7.90 -3.02
CA LEU A 25 8.04 -6.53 -3.32
C LEU A 25 8.79 -6.45 -4.65
N GLY A 26 9.63 -7.44 -4.93
CA GLY A 26 10.42 -7.46 -6.17
C GLY A 26 9.59 -7.55 -7.44
N ALA A 27 8.34 -7.99 -7.35
CA ALA A 27 7.44 -8.11 -8.50
C ALA A 27 6.54 -6.87 -8.69
N TYR A 28 6.64 -5.87 -7.81
CA TYR A 28 5.78 -4.68 -7.92
C TYR A 28 5.93 -3.97 -9.27
N ALA A 29 7.11 -3.96 -9.84
CA ALA A 29 7.34 -3.36 -11.15
C ALA A 29 6.53 -4.03 -12.27
N ASP A 30 6.08 -5.28 -12.06
CA ASP A 30 5.34 -6.04 -13.07
C ASP A 30 3.84 -5.74 -13.04
N TRP A 31 3.30 -5.25 -11.92
CA TRP A 31 1.85 -5.13 -11.82
C TRP A 31 1.35 -3.87 -11.10
N ASN A 32 2.17 -3.28 -10.21
CA ASN A 32 1.68 -2.21 -9.32
C ASN A 32 1.79 -0.85 -10.01
N PRO A 33 0.65 -0.20 -10.32
CA PRO A 33 0.68 1.08 -11.02
C PRO A 33 0.96 2.27 -10.12
N PHE A 34 0.96 2.09 -8.81
CA PHE A 34 1.15 3.14 -7.82
C PHE A 34 2.52 3.06 -7.15
N ILE A 35 2.81 1.95 -6.48
CA ILE A 35 4.15 1.68 -5.93
C ILE A 35 4.89 0.90 -7.01
N VAL A 36 5.47 1.63 -7.96
CA VAL A 36 6.02 1.03 -9.18
C VAL A 36 7.30 0.24 -8.96
N SER A 37 7.95 0.43 -7.83
CA SER A 37 9.05 -0.44 -7.38
C SER A 37 9.16 -0.39 -5.87
N ALA A 38 9.57 -1.50 -5.28
CA ALA A 38 9.79 -1.63 -3.85
C ALA A 38 10.96 -2.57 -3.62
N ASP A 39 11.91 -2.13 -2.81
CA ASP A 39 13.11 -2.90 -2.47
C ASP A 39 13.33 -2.92 -0.98
N GLY A 40 13.88 -4.01 -0.48
CA GLY A 40 14.24 -4.15 0.92
C GLY A 40 13.83 -5.51 1.48
N SER A 41 14.22 -5.76 2.72
CA SER A 41 13.90 -7.00 3.42
C SER A 41 12.54 -6.88 4.10
N LEU A 42 11.72 -7.92 3.95
CA LEU A 42 10.37 -7.96 4.53
C LEU A 42 10.46 -8.44 5.99
N ALA A 43 10.71 -7.50 6.89
CA ALA A 43 10.77 -7.77 8.32
C ALA A 43 10.48 -6.48 9.10
N ALA A 44 9.84 -6.59 10.25
CA ALA A 44 9.58 -5.45 11.11
C ALA A 44 10.90 -4.77 11.50
N GLY A 45 10.93 -3.45 11.41
CA GLY A 45 12.14 -2.65 11.68
C GLY A 45 13.02 -2.41 10.46
N GLU A 46 12.81 -3.13 9.36
CA GLU A 46 13.60 -2.95 8.15
C GLU A 46 13.09 -1.77 7.33
N GLN A 47 14.01 -1.08 6.67
CA GLN A 47 13.69 0.04 5.80
C GLN A 47 13.56 -0.42 4.36
N LEU A 48 12.49 0.00 3.70
CA LEU A 48 12.27 -0.24 2.28
C LEU A 48 12.65 0.98 1.47
N THR A 49 12.81 0.80 0.16
CA THR A 49 12.92 1.91 -0.80
C THR A 49 11.79 1.73 -1.80
N ASN A 50 10.81 2.62 -1.74
CA ASN A 50 9.60 2.57 -2.58
C ASN A 50 9.54 3.79 -3.50
N ARG A 51 9.27 3.53 -4.79
CA ARG A 51 8.99 4.59 -5.74
C ARG A 51 7.50 4.65 -6.00
N LEU A 52 6.91 5.82 -5.77
CA LEU A 52 5.48 6.06 -5.96
C LEU A 52 5.24 6.93 -7.18
N GLU A 53 4.24 6.55 -7.99
CA GLU A 53 3.82 7.33 -9.16
C GLU A 53 2.30 7.51 -9.11
N PRO A 54 1.79 8.45 -8.29
CA PRO A 54 0.34 8.68 -8.22
C PRO A 54 -0.20 9.18 -9.56
N PRO A 55 -1.38 8.72 -10.01
CA PRO A 55 -1.97 9.19 -11.27
C PRO A 55 -2.14 10.70 -11.28
N GLY A 56 -1.56 11.38 -12.27
CA GLY A 56 -1.62 12.83 -12.40
C GLY A 56 -0.76 13.59 -11.39
N GLY A 57 -0.12 12.89 -10.47
CA GLY A 57 0.74 13.50 -9.46
C GLY A 57 2.22 13.36 -9.78
N ARG A 58 3.04 13.84 -8.85
CA ARG A 58 4.49 13.79 -9.00
C ARG A 58 5.05 12.46 -8.48
N ALA A 59 5.95 11.87 -9.24
CA ALA A 59 6.67 10.68 -8.80
C ALA A 59 7.62 11.02 -7.63
N MET A 60 7.67 10.13 -6.64
CA MET A 60 8.49 10.33 -5.43
C MET A 60 9.09 9.01 -4.97
N THR A 61 10.25 9.10 -4.31
CA THR A 61 10.88 7.96 -3.68
C THR A 61 10.83 8.13 -2.17
N PHE A 62 10.30 7.13 -1.47
CA PHE A 62 10.24 7.10 -0.01
C PHE A 62 11.05 5.93 0.52
N LYS A 63 11.54 6.08 1.75
CA LYS A 63 12.25 5.00 2.45
C LYS A 63 11.55 4.69 3.77
N PRO A 64 10.37 4.04 3.70
CA PRO A 64 9.60 3.75 4.90
C PRO A 64 10.21 2.60 5.69
N THR A 65 9.91 2.57 7.00
CA THR A 65 10.29 1.50 7.90
C THR A 65 9.07 0.62 8.17
N ILE A 66 9.21 -0.70 8.05
CA ILE A 66 8.13 -1.63 8.36
C ILE A 66 7.87 -1.59 9.86
N THR A 67 6.64 -1.26 10.25
CA THR A 67 6.22 -1.13 11.65
C THR A 67 5.37 -2.31 12.12
N GLU A 68 4.67 -2.98 11.21
CA GLU A 68 3.91 -4.17 11.55
C GLU A 68 3.92 -5.15 10.39
N LEU A 69 4.18 -6.42 10.71
CA LEU A 69 4.15 -7.50 9.72
C LEU A 69 3.52 -8.72 10.41
N THR A 70 2.23 -8.92 10.16
CA THR A 70 1.48 -10.08 10.65
C THR A 70 1.08 -10.91 9.44
N GLU A 71 1.75 -12.04 9.27
CA GLU A 71 1.61 -12.87 8.07
C GLU A 71 0.15 -13.16 7.73
N GLY A 72 -0.21 -12.88 6.47
CA GLY A 72 -1.54 -13.12 5.96
C GLY A 72 -2.59 -12.09 6.39
N ARG A 73 -2.23 -11.10 7.18
CA ARG A 73 -3.20 -10.16 7.76
C ARG A 73 -2.85 -8.70 7.65
N VAL A 74 -1.64 -8.29 8.07
CA VAL A 74 -1.28 -6.88 8.16
C VAL A 74 0.14 -6.64 7.66
N LEU A 75 0.26 -5.64 6.80
CA LEU A 75 1.54 -5.04 6.43
C LEU A 75 1.40 -3.53 6.64
N GLU A 76 2.26 -2.97 7.48
CA GLU A 76 2.27 -1.53 7.72
C GLU A 76 3.68 -1.00 7.71
N TRP A 77 3.88 0.17 7.12
CA TRP A 77 5.14 0.88 7.19
C TRP A 77 4.91 2.36 7.46
N LEU A 78 5.89 2.98 8.11
CA LEU A 78 5.88 4.40 8.40
C LEU A 78 6.78 5.12 7.41
N GLY A 79 6.18 5.95 6.57
CA GLY A 79 6.91 6.82 5.65
C GLY A 79 7.09 8.20 6.25
N ARG A 80 8.21 8.83 5.92
CA ARG A 80 8.53 10.19 6.34
C ARG A 80 9.16 10.95 5.19
N ALA A 81 8.77 12.21 5.07
CA ALA A 81 9.40 13.14 4.13
C ALA A 81 10.22 14.13 4.97
N GLY A 82 11.54 13.96 4.96
CA GLY A 82 12.43 14.80 5.73
C GLY A 82 12.53 14.39 7.21
N ILE A 83 12.49 15.37 8.11
CA ILE A 83 12.58 15.12 9.56
C ILE A 83 11.19 14.78 10.13
N PRO A 84 11.12 14.05 11.27
CA PRO A 84 9.84 13.74 11.91
C PRO A 84 9.01 14.98 12.20
N GLY A 85 7.70 14.89 11.97
CA GLY A 85 6.76 16.00 12.24
C GLY A 85 6.50 16.92 11.05
N ILE A 86 7.23 16.77 9.96
CA ILE A 86 7.00 17.56 8.73
C ILE A 86 5.90 16.92 7.89
N PHE A 87 6.09 15.65 7.51
CA PHE A 87 5.09 14.89 6.76
C PHE A 87 5.35 13.41 7.01
N ASP A 88 4.56 12.81 7.89
CA ASP A 88 4.69 11.41 8.29
C ASP A 88 3.40 10.68 7.97
N GLY A 89 3.50 9.39 7.63
CA GLY A 89 2.30 8.60 7.37
C GLY A 89 2.52 7.10 7.54
N PRO A 90 1.82 6.47 8.48
CA PRO A 90 1.70 5.02 8.50
C PRO A 90 0.79 4.55 7.37
N HIS A 91 1.34 3.73 6.50
CA HIS A 91 0.68 3.15 5.34
C HIS A 91 0.33 1.71 5.69
N ARG A 92 -0.96 1.36 5.62
CA ARG A 92 -1.43 0.09 6.16
C ARG A 92 -2.25 -0.70 5.15
N PHE A 93 -1.92 -1.99 5.03
CA PHE A 93 -2.71 -2.97 4.31
C PHE A 93 -3.22 -4.00 5.32
N GLU A 94 -4.53 -4.21 5.35
CA GLU A 94 -5.13 -5.19 6.23
C GLU A 94 -6.04 -6.12 5.43
N LEU A 95 -5.81 -7.43 5.60
CA LEU A 95 -6.59 -8.46 4.92
C LEU A 95 -7.51 -9.15 5.93
N THR A 96 -8.78 -9.29 5.56
CA THR A 96 -9.76 -10.03 6.36
C THR A 96 -10.37 -11.11 5.47
N ASP A 97 -10.35 -12.35 5.97
CA ASP A 97 -11.00 -13.47 5.29
C ASP A 97 -12.50 -13.41 5.52
N VAL A 98 -13.28 -13.45 4.43
CA VAL A 98 -14.73 -13.45 4.48
C VAL A 98 -15.20 -14.62 3.60
N ASP A 99 -15.40 -15.77 4.22
CA ASP A 99 -15.90 -16.99 3.55
C ASP A 99 -15.01 -17.42 2.35
N GLY A 100 -13.70 -17.39 2.54
CA GLY A 100 -12.74 -17.81 1.51
C GLY A 100 -12.40 -16.72 0.49
N ARG A 101 -13.00 -15.55 0.61
CA ARG A 101 -12.66 -14.34 -0.14
C ARG A 101 -11.94 -13.37 0.78
N THR A 102 -11.34 -12.35 0.22
CA THR A 102 -10.55 -11.40 1.01
C THR A 102 -11.12 -10.00 0.88
N ARG A 103 -11.28 -9.32 2.01
CA ARG A 103 -11.49 -7.88 2.03
C ARG A 103 -10.16 -7.23 2.31
N LEU A 104 -9.70 -6.39 1.40
CA LEU A 104 -8.51 -5.58 1.56
C LEU A 104 -8.91 -4.18 2.01
N GLU A 105 -8.31 -3.72 3.10
CA GLU A 105 -8.38 -2.33 3.51
C GLU A 105 -6.99 -1.72 3.32
N HIS A 106 -6.91 -0.67 2.53
CA HIS A 106 -5.68 0.02 2.17
C HIS A 106 -5.83 1.47 2.59
N SER A 107 -5.05 1.88 3.57
CA SER A 107 -5.22 3.18 4.20
C SER A 107 -3.89 3.82 4.56
N GLU A 108 -3.93 5.13 4.78
CA GLU A 108 -2.80 5.87 5.31
C GLU A 108 -3.30 7.04 6.13
N ALA A 109 -2.69 7.26 7.30
CA ALA A 109 -2.93 8.43 8.11
C ALA A 109 -1.72 9.35 7.96
N PHE A 110 -1.97 10.61 7.58
CA PHE A 110 -0.93 11.60 7.33
C PHE A 110 -0.85 12.58 8.50
N PHE A 111 0.35 12.81 9.01
CA PHE A 111 0.61 13.71 10.12
C PHE A 111 1.72 14.69 9.75
N GLY A 112 1.65 15.89 10.31
CA GLY A 112 2.73 16.85 10.17
C GLY A 112 2.29 18.22 9.69
N ILE A 113 3.20 19.18 9.74
CA ILE A 113 2.90 20.58 9.44
C ILE A 113 2.57 20.82 7.98
N LEU A 114 3.03 19.97 7.05
CA LEU A 114 2.74 20.14 5.63
C LEU A 114 1.40 19.54 5.22
N VAL A 115 0.76 18.72 6.07
CA VAL A 115 -0.48 18.00 5.71
C VAL A 115 -1.59 18.96 5.23
N PRO A 116 -1.88 20.10 5.88
CA PRO A 116 -2.93 21.00 5.40
C PRO A 116 -2.71 21.50 3.97
N PHE A 117 -1.46 21.65 3.56
CA PHE A 117 -1.12 22.14 2.22
C PHE A 117 -1.18 21.05 1.16
N MET A 118 -1.22 19.77 1.56
CA MET A 118 -1.21 18.63 0.66
C MET A 118 -2.54 17.92 0.53
N ARG A 119 -3.54 18.31 1.32
CA ARG A 119 -4.84 17.62 1.36
C ARG A 119 -5.46 17.42 -0.01
N LYS A 120 -5.48 18.47 -0.83
CA LYS A 120 -6.08 18.38 -2.16
C LYS A 120 -5.36 17.35 -3.04
N SER A 121 -4.03 17.35 -3.00
CA SER A 121 -3.23 16.39 -3.75
C SER A 121 -3.44 14.97 -3.24
N LEU A 122 -3.52 14.79 -1.90
CA LEU A 122 -3.77 13.49 -1.29
C LEU A 122 -5.15 12.96 -1.70
N ASP A 123 -6.18 13.79 -1.61
CA ASP A 123 -7.55 13.39 -1.95
C ASP A 123 -7.74 13.16 -3.44
N THR A 124 -6.91 13.74 -4.28
CA THR A 124 -7.03 13.62 -5.73
C THR A 124 -6.08 12.56 -6.29
N HIS A 125 -4.78 12.77 -6.12
CA HIS A 125 -3.77 11.92 -6.80
C HIS A 125 -3.41 10.67 -5.99
N THR A 126 -3.18 10.82 -4.70
CA THR A 126 -2.78 9.70 -3.86
C THR A 126 -3.92 8.70 -3.66
N LEU A 127 -5.14 9.20 -3.46
CA LEU A 127 -6.31 8.33 -3.33
C LEU A 127 -6.52 7.50 -4.61
N LYS A 128 -6.36 8.12 -5.77
CA LYS A 128 -6.47 7.38 -7.04
C LYS A 128 -5.37 6.34 -7.18
N GLY A 129 -4.19 6.62 -6.65
CA GLY A 129 -3.10 5.64 -6.61
C GLY A 129 -3.46 4.42 -5.77
N PHE A 130 -4.06 4.64 -4.59
CA PHE A 130 -4.54 3.55 -3.75
C PHE A 130 -5.57 2.69 -4.49
N GLU A 131 -6.53 3.34 -5.13
CA GLU A 131 -7.59 2.64 -5.85
C GLU A 131 -7.04 1.85 -7.05
N ALA A 132 -6.09 2.43 -7.78
CA ALA A 132 -5.44 1.75 -8.90
C ALA A 132 -4.64 0.53 -8.43
N MET A 133 -3.90 0.66 -7.33
CA MET A 133 -3.16 -0.45 -6.76
C MET A 133 -4.10 -1.56 -6.28
N ASN A 134 -5.20 -1.19 -5.61
CA ASN A 134 -6.19 -2.16 -5.13
C ASN A 134 -6.76 -2.98 -6.29
N ALA A 135 -7.13 -2.33 -7.38
CA ALA A 135 -7.69 -3.01 -8.55
C ALA A 135 -6.66 -3.94 -9.21
N ALA A 136 -5.41 -3.50 -9.31
CA ALA A 136 -4.34 -4.30 -9.89
C ALA A 136 -3.99 -5.50 -9.00
N LEU A 137 -3.97 -5.31 -7.69
CA LEU A 137 -3.74 -6.40 -6.73
C LEU A 137 -4.86 -7.45 -6.84
N ARG A 138 -6.10 -7.00 -6.91
CA ARG A 138 -7.24 -7.90 -7.09
C ARG A 138 -7.09 -8.72 -8.37
N GLU A 139 -6.80 -8.06 -9.47
CA GLU A 139 -6.67 -8.74 -10.76
C GLU A 139 -5.57 -9.79 -10.72
N ARG A 140 -4.42 -9.46 -10.14
CA ARG A 140 -3.29 -10.38 -10.09
C ARG A 140 -3.58 -11.58 -9.17
N ALA A 141 -4.18 -11.34 -8.00
CA ALA A 141 -4.54 -12.41 -7.06
C ALA A 141 -5.59 -13.34 -7.66
N GLU A 142 -6.63 -12.78 -8.27
CA GLU A 142 -7.70 -13.58 -8.90
C GLU A 142 -7.17 -14.38 -10.09
N ALA A 143 -6.23 -13.83 -10.84
CA ALA A 143 -5.60 -14.54 -11.95
C ALA A 143 -4.81 -15.76 -11.45
N ARG A 144 -4.13 -15.64 -10.32
CA ARG A 144 -3.39 -16.77 -9.72
C ARG A 144 -4.30 -17.90 -9.33
N VAL A 145 -5.47 -17.60 -8.79
CA VAL A 145 -6.47 -18.61 -8.41
C VAL A 145 -6.98 -19.35 -9.66
N ARG A 146 -7.24 -18.60 -10.74
CA ARG A 146 -7.73 -19.19 -11.98
C ARG A 146 -6.71 -20.11 -12.65
N THR A 147 -5.42 -19.82 -12.49
CA THR A 147 -4.36 -20.62 -13.12
C THR A 147 -3.99 -21.86 -12.31
N THR A 148 -4.36 -21.92 -11.03
CA THR A 148 -4.04 -23.05 -10.14
C THR A 148 -5.20 -24.01 -9.90
N SER A 149 -6.37 -23.67 -10.39
CA SER A 149 -7.57 -24.50 -10.20
C SER A 149 -7.79 -25.50 -11.34
#